data_b4d548193d6c1d5043b3b3db68d20cbb
#
_entry.id   b4d548193d6c1d5043b3b3db68d20cbb
#
_cell.length_a   1.000
_cell.length_b   1.000
_cell.length_c   1.000
_cell.angle_alpha   90.00
_cell.angle_beta   90.00
_cell.angle_gamma   90.00
#
_symmetry.space_group_name_H-M   'P 1'
#
loop_
_entity.id
_entity.type
_entity.pdbx_description
1 polymer ?
#
loop_
_entity_poly.entity_id
_entity_poly.type
_entity_poly.pdbx_seq_one_letter_code
_entity_poly.pdbx_strand_id
1 'polypeptide(L)'
;MADEPVTVGAVQLCATPDVDANLAAAERLTREARDRGAAVVLLPEAFAFLGPERQKADVLEPLPDPAAPDPAFRPGPILDRCQQLARDAGVHLILGGFHEQSPEPGKSYNSCVHLDPRGEVVARYRKIHLFDVSLADGTVLRESARTLPGDRAVVSDTPFGPLGLTVCYDLRFPYLYQRLADMGAIAVTVPSAFTRPTGAAHWHVLLRARAIEAQCYVIAPAQHGRNWEKRSSYGHSLIIDPWGEVLAELDDGDGVVVAEVDPGRVDDVRAQLPSLTHRVTLPS
;
A
#
# COMPACT_ATOMS: atom_id res chain seq x y z
N MET A 1 -12.23 -13.01 17.07
CA MET A 1 -12.41 -12.02 15.99
C MET A 1 -12.20 -10.67 16.62
N ALA A 2 -11.57 -9.73 15.92
CA ALA A 2 -11.40 -8.38 16.44
C ALA A 2 -12.80 -7.72 16.44
N ASP A 3 -13.37 -7.53 17.62
CA ASP A 3 -14.66 -6.86 17.80
C ASP A 3 -14.47 -5.40 18.21
N GLU A 4 -13.22 -4.92 18.31
CA GLU A 4 -12.88 -3.57 18.75
C GLU A 4 -12.23 -2.75 17.63
N PRO A 5 -12.52 -1.45 17.55
CA PRO A 5 -11.86 -0.56 16.61
C PRO A 5 -10.35 -0.52 16.83
N VAL A 6 -9.60 -0.46 15.74
CA VAL A 6 -8.12 -0.39 15.78
C VAL A 6 -7.67 0.85 15.04
N THR A 7 -6.85 1.67 15.68
CA THR A 7 -6.24 2.86 15.05
C THR A 7 -5.20 2.42 14.03
N VAL A 8 -5.30 2.96 12.82
CA VAL A 8 -4.36 2.77 11.72
C VAL A 8 -3.72 4.09 11.31
N GLY A 9 -2.50 4.04 10.78
CA GLY A 9 -1.78 5.21 10.29
C GLY A 9 -1.40 5.09 8.82
N ALA A 10 -1.72 6.09 8.02
CA ALA A 10 -1.25 6.21 6.63
C ALA A 10 -0.18 7.30 6.55
N VAL A 11 1.03 6.91 6.16
CA VAL A 11 2.20 7.78 6.06
C VAL A 11 2.23 8.48 4.71
N GLN A 12 2.52 9.78 4.72
CA GLN A 12 2.90 10.56 3.55
C GLN A 12 4.36 10.96 3.66
N LEU A 13 5.16 10.67 2.65
CA LEU A 13 6.56 11.08 2.59
C LEU A 13 7.00 11.38 1.14
N CYS A 14 8.07 12.13 0.99
CA CYS A 14 8.70 12.41 -0.30
C CYS A 14 9.98 11.59 -0.45
N ALA A 15 9.86 10.34 -0.90
CA ALA A 15 11.04 9.54 -1.19
C ALA A 15 11.83 10.09 -2.37
N THR A 16 13.15 10.02 -2.25
CA THR A 16 14.14 10.49 -3.23
C THR A 16 15.11 9.34 -3.59
N PRO A 17 16.16 9.57 -4.40
CA PRO A 17 17.23 8.57 -4.58
C PRO A 17 18.07 8.28 -3.33
N ASP A 18 17.95 9.06 -2.27
CA ASP A 18 18.68 8.88 -1.00
C ASP A 18 17.93 7.89 -0.08
N VAL A 19 18.34 6.63 -0.09
CA VAL A 19 17.72 5.55 0.68
C VAL A 19 17.78 5.80 2.19
N ASP A 20 18.91 6.29 2.71
CA ASP A 20 19.08 6.51 4.14
C ASP A 20 18.17 7.63 4.66
N ALA A 21 18.06 8.72 3.91
CA ALA A 21 17.14 9.82 4.24
C ALA A 21 15.67 9.36 4.19
N ASN A 22 15.31 8.55 3.19
CA ASN A 22 13.95 8.02 3.05
C ASN A 22 13.59 7.07 4.21
N LEU A 23 14.50 6.16 4.58
CA LEU A 23 14.27 5.24 5.70
C LEU A 23 14.21 5.99 7.04
N ALA A 24 15.04 7.02 7.24
CA ALA A 24 14.96 7.86 8.43
C ALA A 24 13.61 8.60 8.52
N ALA A 25 13.08 9.10 7.40
CA ALA A 25 11.75 9.71 7.35
C ALA A 25 10.65 8.67 7.66
N ALA A 26 10.72 7.49 7.05
CA ALA A 26 9.77 6.39 7.30
C ALA A 26 9.77 5.97 8.78
N GLU A 27 10.95 5.85 9.40
CA GLU A 27 11.07 5.54 10.83
C GLU A 27 10.43 6.61 11.73
N ARG A 28 10.77 7.88 11.48
CA ARG A 28 10.20 9.01 12.24
C ARG A 28 8.68 9.03 12.17
N LEU A 29 8.13 8.90 10.95
CA LEU A 29 6.68 8.96 10.71
C LEU A 29 5.97 7.71 11.24
N THR A 30 6.58 6.52 11.18
CA THR A 30 6.04 5.30 11.80
C THR A 30 5.95 5.46 13.33
N ARG A 31 6.98 6.03 13.98
CA ARG A 31 6.94 6.31 15.42
C ARG A 31 5.89 7.36 15.76
N GLU A 32 5.75 8.41 14.95
CA GLU A 32 4.68 9.41 15.12
C GLU A 32 3.28 8.77 15.03
N ALA A 33 3.04 7.88 14.03
CA ALA A 33 1.79 7.15 13.94
C ALA A 33 1.50 6.31 15.18
N ARG A 34 2.51 5.55 15.66
CA ARG A 34 2.43 4.76 16.88
C ARG A 34 2.11 5.64 18.10
N ASP A 35 2.77 6.78 18.24
CA ASP A 35 2.57 7.70 19.38
C ASP A 35 1.16 8.33 19.37
N ARG A 36 0.51 8.33 18.18
CA ARG A 36 -0.91 8.67 18.00
C ARG A 36 -1.86 7.47 18.12
N GLY A 37 -1.37 6.31 18.60
CA GLY A 37 -2.14 5.12 18.91
C GLY A 37 -2.26 4.11 17.76
N ALA A 38 -1.62 4.31 16.61
CA ALA A 38 -1.72 3.38 15.49
C ALA A 38 -1.04 2.03 15.81
N ALA A 39 -1.81 0.94 15.73
CA ALA A 39 -1.32 -0.43 15.82
C ALA A 39 -0.90 -1.00 14.45
N VAL A 40 -1.41 -0.42 13.36
CA VAL A 40 -1.07 -0.78 11.98
C VAL A 40 -0.65 0.49 11.24
N VAL A 41 0.56 0.51 10.69
CA VAL A 41 1.11 1.67 9.97
C VAL A 41 1.43 1.28 8.53
N LEU A 42 1.02 2.11 7.58
CA LEU A 42 1.20 1.87 6.16
C LEU A 42 2.15 2.91 5.56
N LEU A 43 3.21 2.46 4.90
CA LEU A 43 4.14 3.28 4.11
C LEU A 43 3.69 3.36 2.65
N PRO A 44 3.96 4.47 1.93
CA PRO A 44 3.57 4.63 0.53
C PRO A 44 4.39 3.74 -0.43
N GLU A 45 3.94 3.64 -1.68
CA GLU A 45 4.69 2.99 -2.76
C GLU A 45 6.09 3.58 -2.91
N ALA A 46 7.10 2.72 -3.09
CA ALA A 46 8.51 3.10 -3.29
C ALA A 46 9.10 3.94 -2.13
N PHE A 47 8.64 3.68 -0.90
CA PHE A 47 9.00 4.44 0.31
C PHE A 47 10.52 4.53 0.55
N ALA A 48 11.28 3.50 0.19
CA ALA A 48 12.72 3.44 0.41
C ALA A 48 13.53 4.08 -0.72
N PHE A 49 13.00 4.11 -1.95
CA PHE A 49 13.69 4.68 -3.10
C PHE A 49 12.69 5.09 -4.19
N LEU A 50 12.74 6.34 -4.59
CA LEU A 50 12.01 6.86 -5.76
C LEU A 50 12.94 7.77 -6.56
N GLY A 51 13.54 7.21 -7.61
CA GLY A 51 14.59 7.88 -8.38
C GLY A 51 14.69 7.39 -9.82
N PRO A 52 15.81 7.71 -10.50
CA PRO A 52 16.07 7.24 -11.85
C PRO A 52 16.10 5.71 -11.93
N GLU A 53 15.41 5.16 -12.92
CA GLU A 53 15.26 3.70 -13.10
C GLU A 53 16.60 2.94 -13.15
N ARG A 54 17.68 3.57 -13.68
CA ARG A 54 19.02 2.97 -13.72
C ARG A 54 19.62 2.68 -12.35
N GLN A 55 19.22 3.41 -11.31
CA GLN A 55 19.70 3.25 -9.93
C GLN A 55 18.84 2.27 -9.12
N LYS A 56 17.68 1.88 -9.63
CA LYS A 56 16.78 0.94 -8.95
C LYS A 56 17.43 -0.42 -8.71
N ALA A 57 18.34 -0.85 -9.59
CA ALA A 57 19.05 -2.12 -9.43
C ALA A 57 19.88 -2.20 -8.14
N ASP A 58 20.33 -1.05 -7.63
CA ASP A 58 21.20 -0.97 -6.44
C ASP A 58 20.40 -1.16 -5.12
N VAL A 59 19.05 -1.12 -5.20
CA VAL A 59 18.14 -1.20 -4.05
C VAL A 59 17.21 -2.41 -4.11
N LEU A 60 17.47 -3.34 -5.02
CA LEU A 60 16.68 -4.58 -5.10
C LEU A 60 17.12 -5.56 -4.01
N GLU A 61 16.15 -6.05 -3.25
CA GLU A 61 16.40 -7.04 -2.21
C GLU A 61 15.50 -8.27 -2.37
N PRO A 62 15.98 -9.47 -2.01
CA PRO A 62 15.12 -10.64 -1.94
C PRO A 62 14.10 -10.49 -0.80
N LEU A 63 12.93 -11.07 -0.98
CA LEU A 63 11.92 -11.21 0.08
C LEU A 63 11.69 -12.68 0.40
N PRO A 64 11.48 -13.02 1.69
CA PRO A 64 11.13 -14.38 2.05
C PRO A 64 9.74 -14.75 1.51
N ASP A 65 9.50 -16.03 1.32
CA ASP A 65 8.15 -16.53 1.05
C ASP A 65 7.47 -16.84 2.38
N PRO A 66 6.42 -16.10 2.78
CA PRO A 66 5.75 -16.36 4.05
C PRO A 66 5.06 -17.73 4.07
N ALA A 67 4.73 -18.31 2.91
CA ALA A 67 4.14 -19.66 2.82
C ALA A 67 5.20 -20.78 2.87
N ALA A 68 6.48 -20.47 2.64
CA ALA A 68 7.59 -21.43 2.66
C ALA A 68 8.80 -20.80 3.35
N PRO A 69 8.78 -20.59 4.69
CA PRO A 69 9.87 -19.97 5.42
C PRO A 69 11.20 -20.72 5.25
N ASP A 70 12.25 -19.98 4.88
CA ASP A 70 13.61 -20.52 4.78
C ASP A 70 14.46 -20.01 5.97
N PRO A 71 14.87 -20.89 6.89
CA PRO A 71 15.73 -20.50 8.02
C PRO A 71 17.10 -19.93 7.61
N ALA A 72 17.54 -20.20 6.38
CA ALA A 72 18.77 -19.67 5.83
C ALA A 72 18.59 -18.28 5.18
N PHE A 73 17.34 -17.80 5.00
CA PHE A 73 17.09 -16.48 4.46
C PHE A 73 17.78 -15.39 5.29
N ARG A 74 18.37 -14.44 4.61
CA ARG A 74 18.94 -13.24 5.22
C ARG A 74 18.36 -12.02 4.53
N PRO A 75 17.78 -11.08 5.28
CA PRO A 75 17.26 -9.83 4.70
C PRO A 75 18.39 -8.98 4.14
N GLY A 76 18.07 -8.20 3.12
CA GLY A 76 18.91 -7.08 2.73
C GLY A 76 18.77 -5.90 3.71
N PRO A 77 19.61 -4.86 3.58
CA PRO A 77 19.68 -3.76 4.55
C PRO A 77 18.37 -2.96 4.69
N ILE A 78 17.59 -2.81 3.63
CA ILE A 78 16.30 -2.09 3.68
C ILE A 78 15.27 -2.90 4.45
N LEU A 79 15.14 -4.20 4.12
CA LEU A 79 14.19 -5.08 4.80
C LEU A 79 14.56 -5.26 6.27
N ASP A 80 15.84 -5.48 6.60
CA ASP A 80 16.33 -5.64 7.98
C ASP A 80 15.97 -4.40 8.82
N ARG A 81 16.20 -3.20 8.29
CA ARG A 81 15.85 -1.94 8.95
C ARG A 81 14.35 -1.77 9.16
N CYS A 82 13.53 -2.18 8.19
CA CYS A 82 12.08 -2.19 8.34
C CYS A 82 11.61 -3.22 9.38
N GLN A 83 12.19 -4.41 9.42
CA GLN A 83 11.91 -5.43 10.42
C GLN A 83 12.27 -4.94 11.83
N GLN A 84 13.42 -4.28 11.97
CA GLN A 84 13.82 -3.68 13.24
C GLN A 84 12.85 -2.57 13.66
N LEU A 85 12.43 -1.71 12.73
CA LEU A 85 11.44 -0.66 12.99
C LEU A 85 10.11 -1.23 13.49
N ALA A 86 9.60 -2.29 12.85
CA ALA A 86 8.36 -2.95 13.28
C ALA A 86 8.48 -3.49 14.70
N ARG A 87 9.61 -4.12 15.05
CA ARG A 87 9.91 -4.60 16.42
C ARG A 87 9.97 -3.46 17.43
N ASP A 88 10.75 -2.43 17.14
CA ASP A 88 10.99 -1.31 18.07
C ASP A 88 9.74 -0.47 18.31
N ALA A 89 8.91 -0.31 17.28
CA ALA A 89 7.66 0.40 17.38
C ALA A 89 6.52 -0.47 17.93
N GLY A 90 6.64 -1.80 17.86
CA GLY A 90 5.61 -2.74 18.28
C GLY A 90 4.34 -2.67 17.44
N VAL A 91 4.46 -2.35 16.13
CA VAL A 91 3.34 -2.18 15.21
C VAL A 91 3.36 -3.19 14.06
N HIS A 92 2.21 -3.48 13.50
CA HIS A 92 2.12 -4.05 12.16
C HIS A 92 2.57 -2.98 11.15
N LEU A 93 3.56 -3.29 10.31
CA LEU A 93 4.10 -2.35 9.34
C LEU A 93 3.88 -2.85 7.92
N ILE A 94 3.13 -2.08 7.13
CA ILE A 94 2.86 -2.39 5.74
C ILE A 94 3.83 -1.58 4.86
N LEU A 95 4.74 -2.27 4.20
CA LEU A 95 5.70 -1.69 3.28
C LEU A 95 5.07 -1.59 1.88
N GLY A 96 4.63 -0.40 1.50
CA GLY A 96 4.03 -0.16 0.20
C GLY A 96 5.07 -0.08 -0.91
N GLY A 97 5.00 -0.95 -1.93
CA GLY A 97 5.86 -0.89 -3.11
C GLY A 97 7.34 -1.09 -2.81
N PHE A 98 7.68 -2.14 -2.09
CA PHE A 98 9.05 -2.60 -1.88
C PHE A 98 9.66 -3.09 -3.21
N HIS A 99 10.90 -2.71 -3.50
CA HIS A 99 11.62 -3.13 -4.71
C HIS A 99 12.20 -4.53 -4.52
N GLU A 100 11.41 -5.55 -4.83
CA GLU A 100 11.77 -6.95 -4.67
C GLU A 100 12.61 -7.45 -5.84
N GLN A 101 13.71 -8.13 -5.54
CA GLN A 101 14.53 -8.83 -6.54
C GLN A 101 13.72 -9.96 -7.17
N SER A 102 13.77 -10.08 -8.51
CA SER A 102 13.15 -11.18 -9.24
C SER A 102 14.20 -12.20 -9.70
N PRO A 103 13.78 -13.45 -10.01
CA PRO A 103 14.67 -14.43 -10.60
C PRO A 103 15.08 -14.12 -12.04
N GLU A 104 14.34 -13.21 -12.73
CA GLU A 104 14.64 -12.80 -14.10
C GLU A 104 15.66 -11.65 -14.10
N PRO A 105 16.83 -11.81 -14.71
CA PRO A 105 17.84 -10.76 -14.77
C PRO A 105 17.32 -9.45 -15.38
N GLY A 106 17.59 -8.32 -14.73
CA GLY A 106 17.15 -7.00 -15.18
C GLY A 106 15.69 -6.67 -14.90
N LYS A 107 14.97 -7.56 -14.20
CA LYS A 107 13.60 -7.36 -13.75
C LYS A 107 13.51 -7.34 -12.22
N SER A 108 12.43 -6.77 -11.71
CA SER A 108 12.10 -6.71 -10.29
C SER A 108 10.60 -6.95 -10.11
N TYR A 109 10.15 -7.14 -8.86
CA TYR A 109 8.75 -6.97 -8.50
C TYR A 109 8.56 -5.66 -7.73
N ASN A 110 7.33 -5.15 -7.75
CA ASN A 110 6.86 -4.07 -6.91
C ASN A 110 5.91 -4.71 -5.87
N SER A 111 6.35 -4.81 -4.62
CA SER A 111 5.70 -5.68 -3.64
C SER A 111 5.19 -4.94 -2.43
N CYS A 112 3.93 -5.17 -2.06
CA CYS A 112 3.38 -4.77 -0.77
C CYS A 112 3.67 -5.89 0.24
N VAL A 113 4.33 -5.54 1.36
CA VAL A 113 4.80 -6.50 2.36
C VAL A 113 4.21 -6.15 3.71
N HIS A 114 3.68 -7.14 4.42
CA HIS A 114 3.20 -6.98 5.78
C HIS A 114 4.21 -7.59 6.77
N LEU A 115 4.72 -6.75 7.65
CA LEU A 115 5.53 -7.14 8.81
C LEU A 115 4.68 -7.12 10.07
N ASP A 116 4.72 -8.20 10.85
CA ASP A 116 4.08 -8.23 12.18
C ASP A 116 4.94 -7.46 13.23
N PRO A 117 4.44 -7.24 14.46
CA PRO A 117 5.21 -6.55 15.50
C PRO A 117 6.49 -7.28 15.96
N ARG A 118 6.71 -8.54 15.53
CA ARG A 118 7.97 -9.25 15.75
C ARG A 118 8.95 -9.02 14.60
N GLY A 119 8.55 -8.24 13.58
CA GLY A 119 9.32 -8.01 12.37
C GLY A 119 9.32 -9.17 11.37
N GLU A 120 8.40 -10.14 11.54
CA GLU A 120 8.28 -11.26 10.61
C GLU A 120 7.47 -10.85 9.37
N VAL A 121 7.89 -11.29 8.19
CA VAL A 121 7.11 -11.12 6.95
C VAL A 121 5.95 -12.13 6.98
N VAL A 122 4.74 -11.65 7.22
CA VAL A 122 3.53 -12.48 7.32
C VAL A 122 2.71 -12.53 6.04
N ALA A 123 2.86 -11.52 5.16
CA ALA A 123 2.25 -11.55 3.84
C ALA A 123 3.08 -10.76 2.82
N ARG A 124 2.95 -11.15 1.55
CA ARG A 124 3.58 -10.50 0.40
C ARG A 124 2.63 -10.54 -0.79
N TYR A 125 2.33 -9.36 -1.31
CA TYR A 125 1.58 -9.16 -2.55
C TYR A 125 2.49 -8.51 -3.59
N ARG A 126 2.59 -9.08 -4.78
CA ARG A 126 3.26 -8.48 -5.94
C ARG A 126 2.24 -7.75 -6.79
N LYS A 127 2.50 -6.49 -7.11
CA LYS A 127 1.62 -5.65 -7.94
C LYS A 127 1.25 -6.35 -9.24
N ILE A 128 -0.05 -6.48 -9.50
CA ILE A 128 -0.56 -7.19 -10.68
C ILE A 128 -0.55 -6.26 -11.90
N HIS A 129 -1.05 -5.02 -11.74
CA HIS A 129 -1.24 -4.10 -12.86
C HIS A 129 -0.08 -3.10 -12.93
N LEU A 130 0.70 -3.20 -14.00
CA LEU A 130 1.87 -2.38 -14.23
C LEU A 130 1.51 -1.09 -14.98
N PHE A 131 2.13 0.03 -14.57
CA PHE A 131 1.81 1.36 -15.06
C PHE A 131 2.50 1.67 -16.38
N ASP A 132 1.92 1.19 -17.49
CA ASP A 132 2.35 1.46 -18.85
C ASP A 132 1.42 2.49 -19.47
N VAL A 133 1.88 3.72 -19.59
CA VAL A 133 1.04 4.83 -20.09
C VAL A 133 1.81 5.77 -21.00
N SER A 134 1.05 6.44 -21.86
CA SER A 134 1.49 7.60 -22.63
C SER A 134 0.52 8.73 -22.34
N LEU A 135 0.98 9.74 -21.61
CA LEU A 135 0.15 10.87 -21.19
C LEU A 135 0.16 11.99 -22.23
N ALA A 136 -0.86 12.86 -22.18
CA ALA A 136 -1.03 13.95 -23.14
C ALA A 136 0.11 15.00 -23.09
N ASP A 137 0.81 15.09 -21.96
CA ASP A 137 1.99 15.96 -21.78
C ASP A 137 3.28 15.40 -22.39
N GLY A 138 3.20 14.26 -23.07
CA GLY A 138 4.33 13.55 -23.66
C GLY A 138 5.06 12.60 -22.71
N THR A 139 4.64 12.49 -21.47
CA THR A 139 5.22 11.54 -20.51
C THR A 139 4.91 10.10 -20.94
N VAL A 140 5.95 9.30 -21.13
CA VAL A 140 5.84 7.87 -21.42
C VAL A 140 6.47 7.10 -20.26
N LEU A 141 5.68 6.26 -19.61
CA LEU A 141 6.12 5.35 -18.55
C LEU A 141 5.86 3.92 -19.00
N ARG A 142 6.82 3.04 -18.75
CA ARG A 142 6.76 1.61 -19.09
C ARG A 142 7.29 0.79 -17.91
N GLU A 143 6.44 0.62 -16.89
CA GLU A 143 6.80 -0.16 -15.69
C GLU A 143 7.12 -1.61 -16.07
N SER A 144 6.39 -2.20 -17.03
CA SER A 144 6.60 -3.57 -17.52
C SER A 144 7.97 -3.80 -18.16
N ALA A 145 8.65 -2.74 -18.59
CA ALA A 145 9.99 -2.87 -19.15
C ALA A 145 10.99 -3.46 -18.15
N ARG A 146 10.80 -3.21 -16.84
CA ARG A 146 11.73 -3.65 -15.78
C ARG A 146 11.04 -4.27 -14.56
N THR A 147 9.72 -4.37 -14.55
CA THR A 147 8.95 -4.96 -13.45
C THR A 147 8.12 -6.11 -13.99
N LEU A 148 8.10 -7.22 -13.26
CA LEU A 148 7.24 -8.37 -13.53
C LEU A 148 5.92 -8.19 -12.79
N PRO A 149 4.77 -8.60 -13.39
CA PRO A 149 3.50 -8.59 -12.71
C PRO A 149 3.41 -9.71 -11.66
N GLY A 150 2.62 -9.48 -10.62
CA GLY A 150 2.12 -10.53 -9.75
C GLY A 150 1.00 -11.34 -10.41
N ASP A 151 0.58 -12.42 -9.76
CA ASP A 151 -0.35 -13.41 -10.30
C ASP A 151 -1.56 -13.70 -9.39
N ARG A 152 -1.60 -13.15 -8.18
CA ARG A 152 -2.64 -13.48 -7.19
C ARG A 152 -3.03 -12.31 -6.30
N ALA A 153 -4.31 -12.25 -5.92
CA ALA A 153 -4.81 -11.40 -4.85
C ALA A 153 -4.35 -11.97 -3.48
N VAL A 154 -4.04 -11.09 -2.54
CA VAL A 154 -3.56 -11.45 -1.20
C VAL A 154 -4.35 -10.68 -0.15
N VAL A 155 -4.81 -11.41 0.87
CA VAL A 155 -5.39 -10.87 2.10
C VAL A 155 -4.50 -11.29 3.26
N SER A 156 -4.26 -10.39 4.20
CA SER A 156 -3.41 -10.61 5.38
C SER A 156 -4.16 -10.28 6.65
N ASP A 157 -3.97 -11.09 7.70
CA ASP A 157 -4.62 -10.86 8.99
C ASP A 157 -3.94 -9.71 9.74
N THR A 158 -4.76 -8.82 10.29
CA THR A 158 -4.36 -7.68 11.12
C THR A 158 -5.17 -7.66 12.42
N PRO A 159 -4.83 -6.81 13.41
CA PRO A 159 -5.62 -6.69 14.65
C PRO A 159 -7.09 -6.29 14.41
N PHE A 160 -7.41 -5.57 13.33
CA PHE A 160 -8.78 -5.21 12.98
C PHE A 160 -9.47 -6.26 12.08
N GLY A 161 -8.76 -7.27 11.60
CA GLY A 161 -9.26 -8.29 10.69
C GLY A 161 -8.56 -8.32 9.34
N PRO A 162 -9.18 -8.94 8.31
CA PRO A 162 -8.54 -9.17 7.01
C PRO A 162 -8.28 -7.89 6.21
N LEU A 163 -7.03 -7.67 5.81
CA LEU A 163 -6.54 -6.55 5.01
C LEU A 163 -6.17 -7.01 3.60
N GLY A 164 -6.85 -6.51 2.58
CA GLY A 164 -6.51 -6.73 1.18
C GLY A 164 -5.31 -5.90 0.75
N LEU A 165 -4.30 -6.52 0.14
CA LEU A 165 -3.09 -5.84 -0.30
C LEU A 165 -3.19 -5.46 -1.77
N THR A 166 -2.93 -4.18 -2.09
CA THR A 166 -2.81 -3.65 -3.47
C THR A 166 -1.67 -2.63 -3.56
N VAL A 167 -1.30 -2.20 -4.77
CA VAL A 167 -0.31 -1.14 -4.99
C VAL A 167 -0.75 -0.23 -6.14
N CYS A 168 -0.95 1.05 -5.84
CA CYS A 168 -1.00 2.18 -6.78
C CYS A 168 -1.93 1.98 -7.99
N TYR A 169 -1.38 1.56 -9.14
CA TYR A 169 -2.12 1.40 -10.38
C TYR A 169 -3.25 0.37 -10.31
N ASP A 170 -3.14 -0.60 -9.37
CA ASP A 170 -4.21 -1.55 -9.06
C ASP A 170 -5.54 -0.85 -8.73
N LEU A 171 -5.49 0.40 -8.23
CA LEU A 171 -6.67 1.22 -7.93
C LEU A 171 -7.62 1.36 -9.14
N ARG A 172 -7.13 1.26 -10.37
CA ARG A 172 -7.95 1.41 -11.58
C ARG A 172 -8.72 0.15 -11.96
N PHE A 173 -8.51 -0.96 -11.27
CA PHE A 173 -9.03 -2.28 -11.63
C PHE A 173 -10.02 -2.81 -10.59
N PRO A 174 -11.33 -2.49 -10.70
CA PRO A 174 -12.34 -2.80 -9.68
C PRO A 174 -12.47 -4.29 -9.37
N TYR A 175 -12.24 -5.16 -10.33
CA TYR A 175 -12.35 -6.61 -10.14
C TYR A 175 -11.34 -7.17 -9.12
N LEU A 176 -10.18 -6.54 -8.94
CA LEU A 176 -9.25 -6.91 -7.88
C LEU A 176 -9.85 -6.63 -6.50
N TYR A 177 -10.47 -5.46 -6.31
CA TYR A 177 -11.11 -5.07 -5.06
C TYR A 177 -12.34 -5.93 -4.76
N GLN A 178 -13.11 -6.28 -5.79
CA GLN A 178 -14.20 -7.26 -5.66
C GLN A 178 -13.67 -8.61 -5.19
N ARG A 179 -12.56 -9.08 -5.79
CA ARG A 179 -11.93 -10.33 -5.38
C ARG A 179 -11.45 -10.29 -3.93
N LEU A 180 -10.84 -9.19 -3.48
CA LEU A 180 -10.40 -9.01 -2.10
C LEU A 180 -11.59 -9.02 -1.12
N ALA A 181 -12.70 -8.35 -1.48
CA ALA A 181 -13.94 -8.39 -0.70
C ALA A 181 -14.51 -9.83 -0.61
N ASP A 182 -14.48 -10.61 -1.71
CA ASP A 182 -14.88 -12.03 -1.73
C ASP A 182 -13.99 -12.91 -0.85
N MET A 183 -12.72 -12.52 -0.66
CA MET A 183 -11.78 -13.17 0.26
C MET A 183 -11.94 -12.70 1.71
N GLY A 184 -12.94 -11.86 2.01
CA GLY A 184 -13.28 -11.40 3.34
C GLY A 184 -12.59 -10.12 3.79
N ALA A 185 -11.89 -9.41 2.91
CA ALA A 185 -11.25 -8.14 3.29
C ALA A 185 -12.27 -7.12 3.82
N ILE A 186 -11.95 -6.52 4.96
CA ILE A 186 -12.72 -5.42 5.57
C ILE A 186 -12.02 -4.07 5.40
N ALA A 187 -10.76 -4.10 5.03
CA ALA A 187 -9.97 -2.95 4.61
C ALA A 187 -9.06 -3.33 3.44
N VAL A 188 -8.64 -2.35 2.65
CA VAL A 188 -7.67 -2.52 1.57
C VAL A 188 -6.59 -1.45 1.63
N THR A 189 -5.35 -1.83 1.29
CA THR A 189 -4.23 -0.89 1.16
C THR A 189 -4.20 -0.31 -0.25
N VAL A 190 -3.82 0.97 -0.40
CA VAL A 190 -3.53 1.57 -1.72
C VAL A 190 -2.28 2.45 -1.61
N PRO A 191 -1.11 1.88 -1.23
CA PRO A 191 0.13 2.63 -1.21
C PRO A 191 0.48 3.11 -2.62
N SER A 192 0.78 4.40 -2.77
CA SER A 192 0.83 4.99 -4.11
C SER A 192 1.89 6.07 -4.29
N ALA A 193 2.32 6.19 -5.56
CA ALA A 193 3.11 7.30 -6.08
C ALA A 193 2.42 7.89 -7.33
N PHE A 194 1.18 8.35 -7.19
CA PHE A 194 0.41 8.93 -8.30
C PHE A 194 1.06 10.20 -8.82
N THR A 195 1.13 10.35 -10.14
CA THR A 195 1.58 11.61 -10.75
C THR A 195 0.59 12.74 -10.44
N ARG A 196 1.06 13.98 -10.34
CA ARG A 196 0.18 15.13 -10.04
C ARG A 196 -1.01 15.24 -10.99
N PRO A 197 -0.88 15.15 -12.33
CA PRO A 197 -2.03 15.26 -13.22
C PRO A 197 -3.09 14.19 -13.00
N THR A 198 -2.67 12.92 -12.87
CA THR A 198 -3.61 11.82 -12.68
C THR A 198 -4.17 11.77 -11.26
N GLY A 199 -3.38 12.21 -10.27
CA GLY A 199 -3.80 12.30 -8.88
C GLY A 199 -4.91 13.34 -8.72
N ALA A 200 -4.69 14.56 -9.19
CA ALA A 200 -5.68 15.65 -9.10
C ALA A 200 -7.03 15.29 -9.74
N ALA A 201 -7.02 14.52 -10.83
CA ALA A 201 -8.24 14.14 -11.53
C ALA A 201 -8.93 12.90 -10.97
N HIS A 202 -8.18 11.93 -10.43
CA HIS A 202 -8.72 10.58 -10.21
C HIS A 202 -8.59 10.05 -8.78
N TRP A 203 -7.66 10.56 -7.98
CA TRP A 203 -7.26 9.94 -6.71
C TRP A 203 -8.44 9.76 -5.74
N HIS A 204 -9.06 10.85 -5.35
CA HIS A 204 -10.18 10.83 -4.40
C HIS A 204 -11.39 10.06 -4.93
N VAL A 205 -11.73 10.28 -6.21
CA VAL A 205 -12.90 9.65 -6.84
C VAL A 205 -12.75 8.13 -6.85
N LEU A 206 -11.57 7.63 -7.29
CA LEU A 206 -11.34 6.19 -7.36
C LEU A 206 -11.26 5.54 -5.99
N LEU A 207 -10.57 6.16 -5.02
CA LEU A 207 -10.47 5.60 -3.66
C LEU A 207 -11.85 5.49 -3.01
N ARG A 208 -12.67 6.53 -3.10
CA ARG A 208 -14.04 6.50 -2.59
C ARG A 208 -14.90 5.46 -3.31
N ALA A 209 -14.76 5.33 -4.64
CA ALA A 209 -15.45 4.30 -5.40
C ALA A 209 -15.07 2.89 -4.90
N ARG A 210 -13.76 2.61 -4.64
CA ARG A 210 -13.35 1.31 -4.12
C ARG A 210 -13.88 1.03 -2.73
N ALA A 211 -13.92 2.02 -1.84
CA ALA A 211 -14.52 1.88 -0.52
C ALA A 211 -16.01 1.50 -0.62
N ILE A 212 -16.75 2.21 -1.45
CA ILE A 212 -18.20 2.01 -1.63
C ILE A 212 -18.52 0.68 -2.32
N GLU A 213 -17.81 0.35 -3.42
CA GLU A 213 -18.07 -0.86 -4.22
C GLU A 213 -17.69 -2.14 -3.49
N ALA A 214 -16.57 -2.13 -2.75
CA ALA A 214 -16.09 -3.29 -1.98
C ALA A 214 -16.62 -3.31 -0.54
N GLN A 215 -17.33 -2.25 -0.11
CA GLN A 215 -17.86 -2.09 1.26
C GLN A 215 -16.79 -2.40 2.32
N CYS A 216 -15.63 -1.74 2.19
CA CYS A 216 -14.48 -1.89 3.05
C CYS A 216 -13.79 -0.54 3.27
N TYR A 217 -12.97 -0.44 4.32
CA TYR A 217 -12.09 0.71 4.49
C TYR A 217 -11.05 0.76 3.36
N VAL A 218 -10.63 1.98 3.00
CA VAL A 218 -9.49 2.21 2.11
C VAL A 218 -8.44 3.01 2.87
N ILE A 219 -7.21 2.48 2.96
CA ILE A 219 -6.08 3.11 3.62
C ILE A 219 -5.03 3.39 2.54
N ALA A 220 -4.83 4.65 2.20
CA ALA A 220 -4.10 5.07 1.02
C ALA A 220 -2.91 5.99 1.36
N PRO A 221 -1.77 5.43 1.83
CA PRO A 221 -0.55 6.20 2.02
C PRO A 221 0.03 6.62 0.67
N ALA A 222 0.51 7.85 0.54
CA ALA A 222 0.93 8.42 -0.74
C ALA A 222 2.32 9.07 -0.68
N GLN A 223 3.06 8.96 -1.77
CA GLN A 223 4.19 9.82 -2.06
C GLN A 223 3.68 11.22 -2.40
N HIS A 224 4.40 12.26 -1.95
CA HIS A 224 4.11 13.64 -2.31
C HIS A 224 5.32 14.39 -2.86
N GLY A 225 5.11 15.65 -3.26
CA GLY A 225 6.17 16.58 -3.57
C GLY A 225 7.01 16.19 -4.79
N ARG A 226 8.24 16.72 -4.86
CA ARG A 226 9.18 16.49 -5.96
C ARG A 226 10.19 15.41 -5.58
N ASN A 227 9.96 14.19 -6.04
CA ASN A 227 10.78 13.03 -5.71
C ASN A 227 12.18 13.08 -6.35
N TRP A 228 12.26 13.54 -7.59
CA TRP A 228 13.52 13.82 -8.31
C TRP A 228 13.24 14.73 -9.52
N GLU A 229 14.27 15.07 -10.32
CA GLU A 229 14.20 16.09 -11.39
C GLU A 229 12.97 16.03 -12.31
N LYS A 230 12.54 14.79 -12.66
CA LYS A 230 11.47 14.56 -13.64
C LYS A 230 10.20 13.99 -13.03
N ARG A 231 10.13 13.83 -11.70
CA ARG A 231 8.98 13.19 -11.06
C ARG A 231 8.47 13.97 -9.86
N SER A 232 7.17 14.22 -9.89
CA SER A 232 6.45 14.76 -8.74
C SER A 232 5.23 13.89 -8.46
N SER A 233 4.97 13.65 -7.19
CA SER A 233 3.83 12.88 -6.70
C SER A 233 2.75 13.79 -6.13
N TYR A 234 1.51 13.30 -6.13
CA TYR A 234 0.32 14.10 -5.83
C TYR A 234 0.12 14.34 -4.34
N GLY A 235 0.49 13.39 -3.47
CA GLY A 235 0.20 13.45 -2.05
C GLY A 235 -1.20 13.00 -1.72
N HIS A 236 -1.80 13.64 -0.74
CA HIS A 236 -3.16 13.38 -0.26
C HIS A 236 -3.33 11.95 0.27
N SER A 237 -2.43 11.56 1.21
CA SER A 237 -2.63 10.33 1.98
C SER A 237 -3.94 10.43 2.75
N LEU A 238 -4.80 9.40 2.63
CA LEU A 238 -6.12 9.45 3.26
C LEU A 238 -6.63 8.08 3.71
N ILE A 239 -7.62 8.11 4.61
CA ILE A 239 -8.33 6.94 5.11
C ILE A 239 -9.83 7.18 4.87
N ILE A 240 -10.51 6.20 4.29
CA ILE A 240 -11.93 6.26 3.88
C ILE A 240 -12.68 5.11 4.52
N ASP A 241 -13.89 5.37 5.02
CA ASP A 241 -14.79 4.36 5.58
C ASP A 241 -15.54 3.56 4.49
N PRO A 242 -16.20 2.45 4.83
CA PRO A 242 -16.96 1.63 3.87
C PRO A 242 -18.13 2.35 3.19
N TRP A 243 -18.58 3.51 3.73
CA TRP A 243 -19.62 4.34 3.15
C TRP A 243 -19.08 5.35 2.13
N GLY A 244 -17.75 5.48 2.04
CA GLY A 244 -17.06 6.44 1.17
C GLY A 244 -16.80 7.79 1.83
N GLU A 245 -16.93 7.90 3.16
CA GLU A 245 -16.59 9.09 3.92
C GLU A 245 -15.07 9.16 4.14
N VAL A 246 -14.46 10.32 3.88
CA VAL A 246 -13.04 10.56 4.16
C VAL A 246 -12.90 10.88 5.66
N LEU A 247 -12.32 9.94 6.39
CA LEU A 247 -12.13 10.05 7.85
C LEU A 247 -10.94 10.95 8.21
N ALA A 248 -9.87 10.87 7.42
CA ALA A 248 -8.67 11.66 7.60
C ALA A 248 -7.94 11.84 6.27
N GLU A 249 -7.35 13.00 6.06
CA GLU A 249 -6.56 13.33 4.87
C GLU A 249 -5.42 14.27 5.24
N LEU A 250 -4.27 14.13 4.57
CA LEU A 250 -3.14 15.05 4.64
C LEU A 250 -3.00 15.76 3.28
N ASP A 251 -2.91 17.09 3.30
CA ASP A 251 -2.76 17.87 2.08
C ASP A 251 -1.36 17.71 1.45
N ASP A 252 -0.39 18.50 1.83
CA ASP A 252 0.98 18.50 1.30
C ASP A 252 1.99 18.35 2.47
N GLY A 253 3.20 17.92 2.16
CA GLY A 253 4.25 17.74 3.14
C GLY A 253 4.31 16.32 3.71
N ASP A 254 5.44 16.02 4.40
CA ASP A 254 5.60 14.79 5.16
C ASP A 254 4.68 14.79 6.37
N GLY A 255 4.07 13.64 6.67
CA GLY A 255 3.21 13.50 7.84
C GLY A 255 2.48 12.17 7.91
N VAL A 256 1.56 12.09 8.87
CA VAL A 256 0.74 10.91 9.13
C VAL A 256 -0.71 11.31 9.34
N VAL A 257 -1.63 10.62 8.72
CA VAL A 257 -3.04 10.62 9.10
C VAL A 257 -3.36 9.35 9.86
N VAL A 258 -4.22 9.45 10.88
CA VAL A 258 -4.69 8.31 11.66
C VAL A 258 -6.21 8.32 11.71
N ALA A 259 -6.81 7.12 11.68
CA ALA A 259 -8.24 6.91 11.89
C ALA A 259 -8.46 5.52 12.48
N GLU A 260 -9.64 5.28 13.02
CA GLU A 260 -10.05 3.96 13.48
C GLU A 260 -10.65 3.14 12.32
N VAL A 261 -10.26 1.87 12.25
CA VAL A 261 -10.91 0.83 11.47
C VAL A 261 -11.77 0.02 12.42
N ASP A 262 -13.08 0.15 12.28
CA ASP A 262 -14.09 -0.53 13.08
C ASP A 262 -14.73 -1.66 12.24
N PRO A 263 -14.52 -2.94 12.59
CA PRO A 263 -15.18 -4.07 11.92
C PRO A 263 -16.71 -3.98 11.97
N GLY A 264 -17.27 -3.48 13.09
CA GLY A 264 -18.72 -3.30 13.24
C GLY A 264 -19.30 -2.32 12.23
N ARG A 265 -18.56 -1.26 11.87
CA ARG A 265 -18.96 -0.32 10.81
C ARG A 265 -19.07 -1.00 9.44
N VAL A 266 -18.19 -1.95 9.14
CA VAL A 266 -18.25 -2.73 7.89
C VAL A 266 -19.51 -3.60 7.87
N ASP A 267 -19.81 -4.27 8.98
CA ASP A 267 -20.99 -5.11 9.11
C ASP A 267 -22.28 -4.30 9.00
N ASP A 268 -22.35 -3.13 9.62
CA ASP A 268 -23.49 -2.21 9.54
C ASP A 268 -23.73 -1.74 8.09
N VAL A 269 -22.68 -1.34 7.38
CA VAL A 269 -22.79 -0.91 5.97
C VAL A 269 -23.26 -2.05 5.07
N ARG A 270 -22.69 -3.25 5.25
CA ARG A 270 -23.06 -4.46 4.49
C ARG A 270 -24.50 -4.91 4.80
N ALA A 271 -24.95 -4.78 6.04
CA ALA A 271 -26.33 -5.05 6.41
C ALA A 271 -27.33 -4.04 5.86
N GLN A 272 -26.98 -2.74 5.91
CA GLN A 272 -27.82 -1.66 5.42
C GLN A 272 -27.96 -1.66 3.89
N LEU A 273 -26.88 -1.95 3.16
CA LEU A 273 -26.82 -1.96 1.70
C LEU A 273 -26.12 -3.24 1.19
N PRO A 274 -26.78 -4.40 1.16
CA PRO A 274 -26.13 -5.69 0.89
C PRO A 274 -25.75 -5.89 -0.59
N SER A 275 -25.13 -4.91 -1.22
CA SER A 275 -24.80 -4.91 -2.66
C SER A 275 -23.83 -6.04 -3.05
N LEU A 276 -22.94 -6.45 -2.14
CA LEU A 276 -22.00 -7.55 -2.39
C LEU A 276 -22.74 -8.88 -2.63
N THR A 277 -23.88 -9.12 -1.93
CA THR A 277 -24.68 -10.32 -2.08
C THR A 277 -25.64 -10.25 -3.28
N HIS A 278 -25.88 -9.07 -3.82
CA HIS A 278 -26.75 -8.87 -4.98
C HIS A 278 -26.00 -9.04 -6.34
N ARG A 279 -24.70 -9.28 -6.29
CA ARG A 279 -23.91 -9.50 -7.52
C ARG A 279 -24.35 -10.78 -8.21
N VAL A 280 -24.47 -10.73 -9.53
CA VAL A 280 -24.83 -11.86 -10.38
C VAL A 280 -23.69 -12.12 -11.38
N THR A 281 -23.53 -13.37 -11.79
CA THR A 281 -22.64 -13.71 -12.90
C THR A 281 -23.28 -13.21 -14.20
N LEU A 282 -22.58 -12.33 -14.90
CA LEU A 282 -23.03 -11.88 -16.22
C LEU A 282 -22.71 -12.95 -17.27
N PRO A 283 -23.67 -13.30 -18.16
CA PRO A 283 -23.37 -14.21 -19.27
C PRO A 283 -22.36 -13.57 -20.21
N SER A 284 -21.48 -14.41 -20.76
CA SER A 284 -20.45 -14.02 -21.76
C SER A 284 -21.07 -13.67 -23.12
#